data_decd4593ed1efdf9010ab833dd01c6f6
#
_entry.id   decd4593ed1efdf9010ab833dd01c6f6
#
_cell.length_a   1.000
_cell.length_b   1.000
_cell.length_c   1.000
_cell.angle_alpha   90.00
_cell.angle_beta   90.00
_cell.angle_gamma   90.00
#
_symmetry.space_group_name_H-M   'P 1'
#
loop_
_entity.id
_entity.type
_entity.pdbx_description
1 polymer ?
#
loop_
_entity_poly.entity_id
_entity_poly.type
_entity_poly.pdbx_seq_one_letter_code
_entity_poly.pdbx_strand_id
1 'polypeptide(L)'
;MKLTPLFGEVLESAMPYQASNPLISINGECNKVKTKFSVDESILSKHLLLVGGTGCGKTNVFYHIINQLKSKMSKNDVMIIFDTKGDFYNRFFSPGKDVVIANSKQYERVVSHWNIFKEIVADGW
;
A
#
# COMPACT_ATOMS: atom_id res chain seq x y z
N MET A 1 -31.15 -7.77 -10.01
CA MET A 1 -30.59 -6.83 -11.00
C MET A 1 -29.35 -7.52 -11.59
N LYS A 2 -29.36 -7.84 -12.88
CA LYS A 2 -28.19 -8.42 -13.55
C LYS A 2 -27.25 -7.28 -13.92
N LEU A 3 -26.06 -7.25 -13.34
CA LEU A 3 -25.04 -6.28 -13.73
C LEU A 3 -24.40 -6.75 -15.04
N THR A 4 -24.45 -5.91 -16.06
CA THR A 4 -23.75 -6.15 -17.33
C THR A 4 -22.44 -5.37 -17.25
N PRO A 5 -21.26 -6.01 -17.37
CA PRO A 5 -20.00 -5.30 -17.35
C PRO A 5 -19.87 -4.47 -18.63
N LEU A 6 -19.32 -3.26 -18.51
CA LEU A 6 -18.98 -2.42 -19.67
C LEU A 6 -17.77 -2.99 -20.43
N PHE A 7 -16.84 -3.62 -19.70
CA PHE A 7 -15.66 -4.30 -20.25
C PHE A 7 -15.30 -5.49 -19.35
N GLY A 8 -14.75 -6.56 -19.96
CA GLY A 8 -14.30 -7.74 -19.24
C GLY A 8 -15.39 -8.77 -19.00
N GLU A 9 -15.07 -9.79 -18.24
CA GLU A 9 -15.96 -10.90 -17.92
C GLU A 9 -16.56 -10.72 -16.51
N VAL A 10 -17.81 -11.17 -16.33
CA VAL A 10 -18.41 -11.29 -15.00
C VAL A 10 -17.87 -12.54 -14.33
N LEU A 11 -17.13 -12.36 -13.25
CA LEU A 11 -16.73 -13.48 -12.40
C LEU A 11 -17.92 -13.94 -11.55
N GLU A 12 -18.42 -15.14 -11.81
CA GLU A 12 -19.55 -15.72 -11.02
C GLU A 12 -19.14 -16.10 -9.60
N SER A 13 -17.88 -16.43 -9.37
CA SER A 13 -17.32 -16.61 -8.04
C SER A 13 -15.86 -16.17 -8.01
N ALA A 14 -15.54 -15.18 -7.18
CA ALA A 14 -14.16 -14.77 -6.97
C ALA A 14 -13.55 -15.59 -5.82
N MET A 15 -12.75 -16.58 -6.14
CA MET A 15 -11.87 -17.20 -5.15
C MET A 15 -10.65 -16.30 -4.94
N PRO A 16 -10.24 -16.06 -3.69
CA PRO A 16 -9.05 -15.28 -3.42
C PRO A 16 -7.80 -15.90 -4.07
N TYR A 17 -7.03 -15.08 -4.75
CA TYR A 17 -5.76 -15.52 -5.34
C TYR A 17 -4.78 -15.98 -4.26
N GLN A 18 -4.09 -17.08 -4.52
CA GLN A 18 -3.08 -17.64 -3.61
C GLN A 18 -1.79 -17.91 -4.37
N ALA A 19 -0.77 -17.13 -4.08
CA ALA A 19 0.56 -17.31 -4.63
C ALA A 19 1.29 -18.49 -3.96
N SER A 20 2.12 -19.20 -4.73
CA SER A 20 2.97 -20.29 -4.22
C SER A 20 4.11 -19.77 -3.35
N ASN A 21 4.68 -18.61 -3.69
CA ASN A 21 5.73 -17.93 -2.90
C ASN A 21 5.28 -16.51 -2.55
N PRO A 22 4.44 -16.33 -1.53
CA PRO A 22 3.80 -15.05 -1.26
C PRO A 22 4.74 -14.02 -0.65
N LEU A 23 4.74 -12.83 -1.21
CA LEU A 23 5.31 -11.63 -0.60
C LEU A 23 4.40 -11.09 0.50
N ILE A 24 3.09 -11.11 0.26
CA ILE A 24 2.05 -10.68 1.19
C ILE A 24 1.01 -11.78 1.35
N SER A 25 0.52 -11.96 2.57
CA SER A 25 -0.55 -12.91 2.88
C SER A 25 -1.54 -12.30 3.87
N ILE A 26 -2.83 -12.41 3.57
CA ILE A 26 -3.92 -11.94 4.42
C ILE A 26 -4.94 -13.06 4.58
N ASN A 27 -5.24 -13.42 5.82
CA ASN A 27 -6.29 -14.37 6.13
C ASN A 27 -7.64 -13.66 6.16
N GLY A 28 -8.65 -14.33 5.65
CA GLY A 28 -10.01 -13.82 5.62
C GLY A 28 -11.03 -14.93 5.61
N GLU A 29 -12.27 -14.57 5.36
CA GLU A 29 -13.39 -15.48 5.21
C GLU A 29 -14.16 -15.14 3.93
N CYS A 30 -14.41 -16.14 3.12
CA CYS A 30 -15.25 -16.03 1.94
C CYS A 30 -16.35 -17.08 2.02
N ASN A 31 -17.63 -16.65 1.97
CA ASN A 31 -18.78 -17.54 2.08
C ASN A 31 -18.75 -18.48 3.32
N LYS A 32 -18.37 -17.94 4.48
CA LYS A 32 -18.18 -18.68 5.75
C LYS A 32 -17.06 -19.72 5.74
N VAL A 33 -16.24 -19.73 4.69
CA VAL A 33 -15.05 -20.59 4.60
C VAL A 33 -13.83 -19.75 4.87
N LYS A 34 -13.01 -20.17 5.83
CA LYS A 34 -11.71 -19.54 6.09
C LYS A 34 -10.85 -19.66 4.84
N THR A 35 -10.32 -18.56 4.37
CA THR A 35 -9.53 -18.50 3.16
C THR A 35 -8.33 -17.57 3.34
N LYS A 36 -7.40 -17.63 2.39
CA LYS A 36 -6.18 -16.83 2.40
C LYS A 36 -6.06 -16.14 1.04
N PHE A 37 -5.87 -14.84 1.07
CA PHE A 37 -5.41 -14.07 -0.08
C PHE A 37 -3.90 -13.90 0.05
N SER A 38 -3.16 -14.21 -1.01
CA SER A 38 -1.72 -13.99 -1.00
C SER A 38 -1.20 -13.67 -2.39
N VAL A 39 -0.27 -12.72 -2.46
CA VAL A 39 0.34 -12.27 -3.71
C VAL A 39 1.86 -12.33 -3.62
N ASP A 40 2.46 -12.68 -4.73
CA ASP A 40 3.90 -12.62 -4.95
C ASP A 40 4.32 -11.29 -5.59
N GLU A 41 5.60 -11.10 -5.82
CA GLU A 41 6.16 -9.91 -6.43
C GLU A 41 5.63 -9.69 -7.86
N SER A 42 5.43 -10.75 -8.63
CA SER A 42 4.95 -10.66 -10.02
C SER A 42 3.54 -10.08 -10.14
N ILE A 43 2.70 -10.34 -9.15
CA ILE A 43 1.35 -9.78 -9.09
C ILE A 43 1.38 -8.38 -8.47
N LEU A 44 2.16 -8.18 -7.42
CA LEU A 44 2.24 -6.88 -6.73
C LEU A 44 2.80 -5.79 -7.64
N SER A 45 3.74 -6.12 -8.53
CA SER A 45 4.30 -5.19 -9.53
C SER A 45 3.28 -4.68 -10.57
N LYS A 46 2.13 -5.36 -10.68
CA LYS A 46 1.03 -4.95 -11.59
C LYS A 46 0.03 -3.98 -10.94
N HIS A 47 0.38 -3.40 -9.82
CA HIS A 47 -0.46 -2.53 -8.99
C HIS A 47 -1.57 -3.26 -8.22
N LEU A 48 -1.91 -2.71 -7.07
CA LEU A 48 -2.99 -3.18 -6.20
C LEU A 48 -3.97 -2.04 -5.96
N LEU A 49 -5.22 -2.24 -6.32
CA LEU A 49 -6.31 -1.31 -6.01
C LEU A 49 -7.22 -1.92 -4.94
N LEU A 50 -7.35 -1.23 -3.80
CA LEU A 50 -8.23 -1.61 -2.72
C LEU A 50 -9.44 -0.68 -2.66
N VAL A 51 -10.62 -1.19 -2.96
CA VAL A 51 -11.87 -0.45 -3.01
C VAL A 51 -12.82 -0.92 -1.91
N GLY A 52 -13.53 0.03 -1.30
CA GLY A 52 -14.54 -0.29 -0.30
C GLY A 52 -15.09 0.97 0.37
N GLY A 53 -16.24 0.86 1.01
CA GLY A 53 -16.87 1.95 1.76
C GLY A 53 -16.07 2.40 2.99
N THR A 54 -16.51 3.47 3.62
CA THR A 54 -15.92 3.94 4.88
C THR A 54 -16.13 2.88 5.97
N GLY A 55 -15.10 2.63 6.78
CA GLY A 55 -15.17 1.65 7.88
C GLY A 55 -15.01 0.18 7.48
N CYS A 56 -14.90 -0.16 6.19
CA CYS A 56 -14.75 -1.56 5.76
C CYS A 56 -13.36 -2.17 5.97
N GLY A 57 -12.43 -1.47 6.63
CA GLY A 57 -11.13 -2.01 7.00
C GLY A 57 -9.99 -1.79 5.99
N LYS A 58 -10.16 -0.95 4.95
CA LYS A 58 -9.09 -0.68 3.96
C LYS A 58 -7.74 -0.31 4.58
N THR A 59 -7.75 0.63 5.52
CA THR A 59 -6.53 1.06 6.22
C THR A 59 -5.89 -0.10 6.99
N ASN A 60 -6.69 -0.97 7.60
CA ASN A 60 -6.17 -2.14 8.31
C ASN A 60 -5.49 -3.13 7.36
N VAL A 61 -6.05 -3.34 6.18
CA VAL A 61 -5.40 -4.15 5.13
C VAL A 61 -4.05 -3.57 4.74
N PHE A 62 -3.96 -2.24 4.53
CA PHE A 62 -2.68 -1.59 4.26
C PHE A 62 -1.68 -1.73 5.42
N TYR A 63 -2.13 -1.70 6.67
CA TYR A 63 -1.25 -1.95 7.81
C TYR A 63 -0.62 -3.34 7.77
N HIS A 64 -1.40 -4.37 7.42
CA HIS A 64 -0.88 -5.73 7.24
C HIS A 64 0.10 -5.83 6.08
N ILE A 65 -0.18 -5.17 4.97
CA ILE A 65 0.70 -5.12 3.79
C ILE A 65 2.04 -4.46 4.15
N ILE A 66 2.00 -3.26 4.73
CA ILE A 66 3.21 -2.49 5.08
C ILE A 66 4.07 -3.26 6.09
N ASN A 67 3.47 -3.86 7.11
CA ASN A 67 4.22 -4.66 8.08
C ASN A 67 4.97 -5.80 7.42
N GLN A 68 4.31 -6.55 6.53
CA GLN A 68 4.92 -7.69 5.87
C GLN A 68 6.00 -7.25 4.87
N LEU A 69 5.79 -6.16 4.15
CA LEU A 69 6.79 -5.61 3.25
C LEU A 69 8.00 -5.07 4.02
N LYS A 70 7.80 -4.26 5.06
CA LYS A 70 8.91 -3.72 5.88
C LYS A 70 9.81 -4.83 6.45
N SER A 71 9.24 -5.96 6.82
CA SER A 71 10.02 -7.09 7.35
C SER A 71 10.88 -7.81 6.30
N LYS A 72 10.58 -7.62 5.01
CA LYS A 72 11.26 -8.27 3.88
C LYS A 72 12.16 -7.32 3.08
N MET A 73 12.09 -6.02 3.34
CA MET A 73 12.89 -5.01 2.65
C MET A 73 14.37 -5.19 2.92
N SER A 74 15.16 -5.08 1.87
CA SER A 74 16.61 -5.01 1.89
C SER A 74 17.11 -3.56 1.99
N LYS A 75 18.42 -3.36 2.00
CA LYS A 75 19.03 -2.00 2.02
C LYS A 75 18.79 -1.20 0.74
N ASN A 76 18.45 -1.89 -0.35
CA ASN A 76 18.26 -1.27 -1.66
C ASN A 76 16.79 -0.99 -1.96
N ASP A 77 15.88 -1.38 -1.07
CA ASP A 77 14.44 -1.20 -1.26
C ASP A 77 13.97 0.10 -0.62
N VAL A 78 13.12 0.82 -1.32
CA VAL A 78 12.49 2.05 -0.85
C VAL A 78 10.99 1.89 -0.84
N MET A 79 10.34 2.27 0.26
CA MET A 79 8.89 2.33 0.37
C MET A 79 8.44 3.79 0.48
N ILE A 80 7.61 4.23 -0.46
CA ILE A 80 7.03 5.57 -0.45
C ILE A 80 5.56 5.46 -0.02
N ILE A 81 5.19 6.17 1.03
CA ILE A 81 3.82 6.19 1.55
C ILE A 81 3.28 7.61 1.46
N PHE A 82 2.19 7.80 0.70
CA PHE A 82 1.45 9.05 0.69
C PHE A 82 0.37 9.03 1.78
N ASP A 83 0.60 9.78 2.85
CA ASP A 83 -0.24 9.79 4.03
C ASP A 83 -0.88 11.15 4.28
N THR A 84 -2.16 11.29 3.97
CA THR A 84 -2.91 12.56 4.12
C THR A 84 -3.44 12.81 5.52
N LYS A 85 -3.51 11.75 6.36
CA LYS A 85 -4.12 11.79 7.69
C LYS A 85 -3.13 11.62 8.83
N GLY A 86 -1.91 11.16 8.51
CA GLY A 86 -0.90 10.82 9.50
C GLY A 86 -1.06 9.44 10.14
N ASP A 87 -2.01 8.62 9.69
CA ASP A 87 -2.27 7.30 10.27
C ASP A 87 -1.08 6.35 10.09
N PHE A 88 -0.44 6.37 8.93
CA PHE A 88 0.74 5.56 8.63
C PHE A 88 1.98 6.10 9.31
N TYR A 89 2.15 7.43 9.34
CA TYR A 89 3.23 8.07 10.06
C TYR A 89 3.21 7.67 11.54
N ASN A 90 2.08 7.83 12.21
CA ASN A 90 1.95 7.51 13.64
C ASN A 90 2.25 6.04 13.96
N ARG A 91 2.02 5.14 13.01
CA ARG A 91 2.15 3.69 13.23
C ARG A 91 3.49 3.13 12.81
N PHE A 92 4.09 3.63 11.73
CA PHE A 92 5.23 2.99 11.07
C PHE A 92 6.49 3.81 11.03
N PHE A 93 6.43 5.11 11.32
CA PHE A 93 7.61 5.97 11.28
C PHE A 93 8.66 5.52 12.28
N SER A 94 9.89 5.39 11.81
CA SER A 94 11.06 5.02 12.61
C SER A 94 12.12 6.13 12.52
N PRO A 95 12.33 6.90 13.61
CA PRO A 95 13.33 7.96 13.62
C PRO A 95 14.73 7.43 13.27
N GLY A 96 15.45 8.18 12.43
CA GLY A 96 16.79 7.81 11.96
C GLY A 96 16.84 6.78 10.81
N LYS A 97 15.69 6.20 10.43
CA LYS A 97 15.56 5.33 9.25
C LYS A 97 14.67 5.93 8.18
N ASP A 98 13.54 6.47 8.60
CA ASP A 98 12.51 6.95 7.69
C ASP A 98 12.61 8.46 7.55
N VAL A 99 12.31 8.97 6.35
CA VAL A 99 12.29 10.40 6.04
C VAL A 99 10.86 10.83 5.82
N VAL A 100 10.48 11.97 6.41
CA VAL A 100 9.18 12.60 6.17
C VAL A 100 9.38 13.77 5.23
N ILE A 101 8.62 13.79 4.15
CA ILE A 101 8.56 14.91 3.21
C ILE A 101 7.20 15.57 3.36
N ALA A 102 7.17 16.75 3.96
CA ALA A 102 5.93 17.49 4.16
C ALA A 102 6.19 18.99 4.26
N ASN A 103 5.19 19.80 3.96
CA ASN A 103 5.24 21.26 4.09
C ASN A 103 4.40 21.76 5.28
N SER A 104 4.05 20.86 6.20
CA SER A 104 3.22 21.19 7.36
C SER A 104 4.07 21.53 8.58
N LYS A 105 3.73 22.61 9.30
CA LYS A 105 4.36 22.99 10.56
C LYS A 105 4.31 21.87 11.62
N GLN A 106 3.32 21.00 11.53
CA GLN A 106 3.17 19.86 12.46
C GLN A 106 4.39 18.93 12.43
N TYR A 107 5.09 18.84 11.32
CA TYR A 107 6.24 17.96 11.13
C TYR A 107 7.57 18.69 11.02
N GLU A 108 7.64 19.97 11.37
CA GLU A 108 8.79 20.86 11.17
C GLU A 108 10.12 20.30 11.73
N ARG A 109 10.06 19.47 12.77
CA ARG A 109 11.27 18.87 13.40
C ARG A 109 11.80 17.60 12.71
N VAL A 110 11.01 16.98 11.84
CA VAL A 110 11.33 15.67 11.22
C VAL A 110 11.26 15.71 9.70
N VAL A 111 11.07 16.89 9.14
CA VAL A 111 10.73 17.07 7.74
C VAL A 111 11.95 17.39 6.90
N SER A 112 12.08 16.69 5.77
CA SER A 112 12.82 17.16 4.61
C SER A 112 11.85 17.90 3.69
N HIS A 113 12.13 19.17 3.42
CA HIS A 113 11.32 19.93 2.48
C HIS A 113 11.64 19.50 1.05
N TRP A 114 10.63 18.99 0.35
CA TRP A 114 10.74 18.77 -1.08
C TRP A 114 10.52 20.10 -1.83
N ASN A 115 11.45 20.44 -2.70
CA ASN A 115 11.39 21.66 -3.50
C ASN A 115 11.50 21.30 -4.98
N ILE A 116 10.36 21.39 -5.68
CA ILE A 116 10.26 21.07 -7.10
C ILE A 116 11.23 21.90 -7.97
N PHE A 117 11.53 23.15 -7.58
CA PHE A 117 12.46 24.00 -8.33
C PHE A 117 13.90 23.49 -8.24
N LYS A 118 14.29 22.82 -7.15
CA LYS A 118 15.60 22.17 -7.05
C LYS A 118 15.71 20.94 -7.95
N GLU A 119 14.63 20.19 -8.12
CA GLU A 119 14.57 19.06 -9.06
C GLU A 119 14.76 19.55 -10.49
N ILE A 120 14.04 20.60 -10.90
CA ILE A 120 14.13 21.19 -12.25
C ILE A 120 15.54 21.69 -12.54
N VAL A 121 16.20 22.31 -11.56
CA VAL A 121 17.59 22.82 -11.72
C VAL A 121 18.61 21.68 -11.76
N ALA A 122 18.37 20.58 -11.02
CA ALA A 122 19.24 19.41 -11.01
C ALA A 122 19.26 18.68 -12.37
N ASP A 123 18.15 18.72 -13.10
CA ASP A 123 18.02 18.12 -14.44
C ASP A 123 18.57 19.01 -15.57
N GLY A 124 19.13 20.19 -15.24
CA GLY A 124 19.88 21.04 -16.20
C GLY A 124 19.01 21.84 -17.17
N TRP A 125 17.78 22.20 -16.78
CA TRP A 125 16.94 23.16 -17.52
C TRP A 125 17.14 24.59 -17.03
#